data_d3f099ff421560814067a34421be8084
#
_entry.id   d3f099ff421560814067a34421be8084
#
_cell.length_a   1.000
_cell.length_b   1.000
_cell.length_c   1.000
_cell.angle_alpha   90.00
_cell.angle_beta   90.00
_cell.angle_gamma   90.00
#
_symmetry.space_group_name_H-M   'P 1'
#
loop_
_entity.id
_entity.type
_entity.pdbx_description
1 polymer ?
#
loop_
_entity_poly.entity_id
_entity_poly.type
_entity_poly.pdbx_seq_one_letter_code
_entity_poly.pdbx_strand_id
1 'polypeptide(L)' 'MYKIIGNYQGNTQDEIIDEDFHTTGYARRMLTEYVMAFGPNWGPMWIVDKWGNEID' A
#
# COMPACT_ATOMS: atom_id res chain seq x y z
N MET A 1 10.44 -1.97 -8.83
CA MET A 1 10.20 -1.31 -7.55
C MET A 1 8.77 -1.59 -7.08
N TYR A 2 8.53 -1.36 -5.83
CA TYR A 2 7.22 -1.69 -5.23
C TYR A 2 6.52 -0.43 -4.79
N LYS A 3 5.18 -0.49 -4.75
CA LYS A 3 4.34 0.61 -4.31
C LYS A 3 3.35 0.11 -3.28
N ILE A 4 2.92 1.00 -2.40
CA ILE A 4 1.81 0.75 -1.49
C ILE A 4 0.60 1.46 -2.07
N ILE A 5 -0.45 0.68 -2.31
CA ILE A 5 -1.71 1.16 -2.88
C ILE A 5 -2.77 1.07 -1.79
N GLY A 6 -3.70 2.00 -1.78
CA GLY A 6 -4.80 1.95 -0.85
C GLY A 6 -6.10 2.38 -1.48
N ASN A 7 -7.20 1.93 -0.88
CA ASN A 7 -8.54 2.31 -1.31
C ASN A 7 -9.28 2.95 -0.13
N TYR A 8 -9.46 4.26 -0.20
CA TYR A 8 -10.07 5.01 0.89
C TYR A 8 -11.57 4.79 0.91
N GLN A 9 -12.04 4.10 1.95
CA GLN A 9 -13.47 3.94 2.23
C GLN A 9 -14.31 3.50 1.01
N GLY A 10 -13.75 2.63 0.18
CA GLY A 10 -14.48 2.09 -0.97
C GLY A 10 -14.58 3.01 -2.17
N ASN A 11 -13.69 4.00 -2.27
CA ASN A 11 -13.62 4.84 -3.47
C ASN A 11 -13.48 3.99 -4.73
N THR A 12 -13.97 4.53 -5.84
CA THR A 12 -13.90 3.83 -7.13
C THR A 12 -12.48 3.73 -7.67
N GLN A 13 -11.57 4.59 -7.20
CA GLN A 13 -10.18 4.59 -7.64
C GLN A 13 -9.26 4.39 -6.46
N ASP A 14 -8.23 3.55 -6.67
CA ASP A 14 -7.19 3.33 -5.69
C ASP A 14 -6.18 4.48 -5.73
N GLU A 15 -5.52 4.71 -4.60
CA GLU A 15 -4.52 5.76 -4.47
C GLU A 15 -3.15 5.16 -4.22
N ILE A 16 -2.11 5.81 -4.73
CA ILE A 16 -0.74 5.46 -4.38
C ILE A 16 -0.42 6.14 -3.05
N ILE A 17 -0.23 5.32 -2.01
CA ILE A 17 0.12 5.83 -0.68
C ILE A 17 1.60 6.20 -0.63
N ASP A 18 2.44 5.32 -1.18
CA ASP A 18 3.88 5.55 -1.22
C ASP A 18 4.46 4.66 -2.33
N GLU A 19 5.66 5.01 -2.80
CA GLU A 19 6.28 4.28 -3.90
C GLU A 19 7.80 4.31 -3.77
N ASP A 20 8.46 3.68 -4.74
CA ASP A 20 9.92 3.65 -4.82
C ASP A 20 10.58 2.76 -3.75
N PHE A 21 9.88 1.73 -3.30
CA PHE A 21 10.48 0.74 -2.42
C PHE A 21 11.29 -0.26 -3.24
N HIS A 22 12.54 -0.46 -2.85
CA HIS A 22 13.43 -1.38 -3.56
C HIS A 22 13.24 -2.84 -3.16
N THR A 23 12.75 -3.09 -1.96
CA THR A 23 12.58 -4.44 -1.44
C THR A 23 11.17 -4.63 -0.88
N THR A 24 10.69 -5.88 -0.92
CA THR A 24 9.40 -6.21 -0.33
C THR A 24 9.42 -6.09 1.19
N GLY A 25 10.58 -6.39 1.80
CA GLY A 25 10.70 -6.27 3.25
C GLY A 25 10.49 -4.85 3.74
N TYR A 26 11.10 -3.89 3.06
CA TYR A 26 10.93 -2.48 3.43
C TYR A 26 9.49 -2.02 3.14
N ALA A 27 8.93 -2.44 2.01
CA ALA A 27 7.56 -2.09 1.67
C ALA A 27 6.57 -2.62 2.71
N ARG A 28 6.76 -3.86 3.18
CA ARG A 28 5.90 -4.45 4.21
C ARG A 28 6.01 -3.71 5.54
N ARG A 29 7.22 -3.32 5.90
CA ARG A 29 7.43 -2.55 7.13
C ARG A 29 6.68 -1.23 7.06
N MET A 30 6.79 -0.53 5.94
CA MET A 30 6.10 0.75 5.76
C MET A 30 4.60 0.57 5.64
N LEU A 31 4.14 -0.52 5.04
CA LEU A 31 2.71 -0.82 5.00
C LEU A 31 2.13 -0.93 6.41
N THR A 32 2.82 -1.63 7.31
CA THR A 32 2.39 -1.73 8.70
C THR A 32 2.30 -0.36 9.34
N GLU A 33 3.30 0.50 9.13
CA GLU A 33 3.31 1.85 9.67
C GLU A 33 2.11 2.67 9.16
N TYR A 34 1.83 2.59 7.86
CA TYR A 34 0.72 3.35 7.27
C TYR A 34 -0.62 2.83 7.76
N VAL A 35 -0.80 1.52 7.87
CA VAL A 35 -2.04 0.95 8.40
C VAL A 35 -2.30 1.44 9.81
N MET A 36 -1.27 1.48 10.64
CA MET A 36 -1.39 1.99 12.01
C MET A 36 -1.67 3.48 12.04
N ALA A 37 -1.00 4.24 11.20
CA ALA A 37 -1.14 5.69 11.19
C ALA A 37 -2.50 6.14 10.66
N PHE A 38 -3.01 5.46 9.64
CA PHE A 38 -4.28 5.86 9.00
C PHE A 38 -5.50 5.32 9.75
N GLY A 39 -5.34 4.25 10.50
CA GLY A 39 -6.41 3.71 11.33
C GLY A 39 -7.32 2.72 10.60
N PRO A 40 -8.16 2.01 11.37
CA PRO A 40 -8.95 0.89 10.81
C PRO A 40 -10.07 1.33 9.87
N ASN A 41 -10.49 2.59 9.94
CA ASN A 41 -11.62 3.07 9.14
C ASN A 41 -11.21 3.66 7.80
N TRP A 42 -9.89 3.73 7.54
CA TRP A 42 -9.43 4.34 6.29
C TRP A 42 -9.74 3.47 5.08
N GLY A 43 -9.43 2.21 5.13
CA GLY A 43 -9.65 1.26 4.06
C GLY A 43 -8.45 0.34 3.87
N PRO A 44 -8.54 -0.63 2.96
CA PRO A 44 -7.47 -1.59 2.74
C PRO A 44 -6.27 -0.98 2.05
N MET A 45 -5.09 -1.51 2.36
CA MET A 45 -3.83 -1.16 1.71
C MET A 45 -3.10 -2.44 1.36
N TRP A 46 -2.34 -2.40 0.25
CA TRP A 46 -1.59 -3.57 -0.20
C TRP A 46 -0.38 -3.12 -0.99
N ILE A 47 0.52 -4.07 -1.25
CA ILE A 47 1.76 -3.81 -1.98
C ILE A 47 1.60 -4.37 -3.39
N VAL A 48 2.04 -3.61 -4.39
CA VAL A 48 2.09 -4.06 -5.77
C VAL A 48 3.52 -3.95 -6.29
N ASP A 49 3.84 -4.77 -7.28
CA ASP A 49 5.12 -4.70 -7.97
C ASP A 49 5.08 -3.65 -9.09
N LYS A 50 6.16 -3.57 -9.87
CA LYS A 50 6.26 -2.56 -10.94
C LYS A 50 5.25 -2.77 -12.06
N TRP A 51 4.65 -3.94 -12.16
CA TRP A 51 3.61 -4.24 -13.15
C TRP A 51 2.20 -4.07 -12.59
N GLY A 52 2.07 -3.66 -11.35
CA GLY A 52 0.78 -3.46 -10.73
C GLY A 52 0.16 -4.71 -10.13
N ASN A 53 0.91 -5.81 -10.04
CA ASN A 53 0.41 -7.05 -9.46
C ASN A 53 0.57 -7.00 -7.93
N GLU A 54 -0.50 -7.36 -7.24
CA GLU A 54 -0.45 -7.43 -5.78
C GLU A 54 0.48 -8.56 -5.34
N ILE A 55 1.29 -8.29 -4.34
CA ILE A 55 2.19 -9.28 -3.75
C ILE A 55 1.86 -9.47 -2.28
N ASP A 56 2.10 -10.68 -1.81
CA ASP A 56 1.84 -11.03 -0.40
C ASP A 56 3.00 -10.63 0.51
#